data_3374ceb0a5f20ff148b36c55c96d5438
#
_entry.id   3374ceb0a5f20ff148b36c55c96d5438
#
_cell.length_a   1.000
_cell.length_b   1.000
_cell.length_c   1.000
_cell.angle_alpha   90.00
_cell.angle_beta   90.00
_cell.angle_gamma   90.00
#
_symmetry.space_group_name_H-M   'P 1'
#
loop_
_entity.id
_entity.type
_entity.pdbx_description
1 polymer ?
#
loop_
_entity_poly.entity_id
_entity_poly.type
_entity_poly.pdbx_seq_one_letter_code
_entity_poly.pdbx_strand_id
1 'polypeptide(L)'
;MTDIQQTSGDDALDKTRILPSSAGNRPGPAAVAADDDAEKTRLATLAPRVSEAPRPVAASAPSDDGDSTRLSTRTGHSVPPPVESALTVRPLQIGDVLKDRFVLEQVLGEGGMGVVFKALDLRKKEANDKEPYVALKVLNEDFQQNPVSLIALQRETKRAQTLSHPNIINVYDFDRDDRHVFMSMEYLEGQPLNRLIRELPEGGMPFKKAWPIIQGMAEALAHAHKKNIVHSDFKPGNVFIDENGEVKVLDFGIACAAGRTDKKGGDATVFNARDLGALTPAYASYEMLKDEEPDPRDDIYALACVTYELLAGKHPYAKISADVAVELKLQPKPISGLNGRQWRGLKRALALKREDRTPTAEDFIGDLQKRSPVFYGSWAAATVVVLAIGSNVYMGLHKAKEPPKIATTLTAEQHAKVADLLELADIHFEVGYLTAPTGANALWAYREALKIDPYNEKAASGIQKIANALELEAWKAFEQGNRVDSLKKVLEGLEAVPNHDGLLKLKGKLER
;
A
#
# COMPACT_ATOMS: atom_id res chain seq x y z
N MET A 1 -32.94 47.60 46.51
CA MET A 1 -33.83 46.92 47.48
C MET A 1 -33.57 45.47 47.28
N THR A 2 -32.73 45.01 48.13
CA THR A 2 -32.79 43.92 49.12
C THR A 2 -32.65 42.55 48.47
N ASP A 3 -31.54 41.98 48.65
CA ASP A 3 -30.85 41.23 49.72
C ASP A 3 -31.03 39.73 49.58
N ILE A 4 -29.88 39.02 49.43
CA ILE A 4 -29.19 38.13 50.39
C ILE A 4 -29.85 36.72 50.54
N GLN A 5 -29.16 35.65 50.30
CA GLN A 5 -28.19 34.81 51.03
C GLN A 5 -27.96 33.50 50.26
N GLN A 6 -26.78 33.05 49.90
CA GLN A 6 -25.77 32.27 50.63
C GLN A 6 -26.26 31.06 51.46
N THR A 7 -25.84 29.86 51.03
CA THR A 7 -25.23 28.75 51.83
C THR A 7 -24.71 27.71 50.84
N SER A 8 -23.44 27.41 50.66
CA SER A 8 -22.42 26.66 51.42
C SER A 8 -22.76 25.21 51.73
N GLY A 9 -21.89 24.30 51.31
CA GLY A 9 -21.79 22.89 51.67
C GLY A 9 -20.93 22.17 50.63
N ASP A 10 -19.67 22.17 50.78
CA ASP A 10 -18.60 21.24 51.11
C ASP A 10 -19.04 19.78 51.11
N ASP A 11 -18.24 18.95 50.37
CA ASP A 11 -17.51 17.77 50.85
C ASP A 11 -16.88 17.05 49.63
N ALA A 12 -15.62 17.04 49.61
CA ALA A 12 -14.62 16.13 50.20
C ALA A 12 -14.15 15.05 49.20
N LEU A 13 -12.99 15.30 48.69
CA LEU A 13 -11.85 14.43 48.38
C LEU A 13 -11.91 13.01 48.97
N ASP A 14 -11.68 12.01 48.16
CA ASP A 14 -11.01 10.81 48.65
C ASP A 14 -9.83 10.41 47.73
N LYS A 15 -8.64 10.66 48.30
CA LYS A 15 -7.35 10.18 47.78
C LYS A 15 -7.02 8.91 48.51
N THR A 16 -7.05 7.77 47.88
CA THR A 16 -6.45 6.56 48.44
C THR A 16 -5.13 6.25 47.76
N ARG A 17 -4.09 6.63 48.46
CA ARG A 17 -2.68 6.31 48.25
C ARG A 17 -2.40 5.02 49.01
N ILE A 18 -1.89 3.98 48.35
CA ILE A 18 -1.32 2.81 49.04
C ILE A 18 0.16 2.73 48.71
N LEU A 19 0.97 2.86 49.75
CA LEU A 19 2.41 2.62 49.79
C LEU A 19 2.69 1.18 50.25
N PRO A 20 3.93 0.67 50.06
CA PRO A 20 4.24 -0.75 50.05
C PRO A 20 4.58 -1.32 51.45
N SER A 21 4.37 -2.61 51.62
CA SER A 21 4.86 -3.35 52.75
C SER A 21 5.86 -4.42 52.35
N SER A 22 6.91 -4.46 53.12
CA SER A 22 8.14 -5.24 53.00
C SER A 22 8.07 -6.64 53.65
N ALA A 23 8.92 -7.53 53.13
CA ALA A 23 9.68 -8.60 53.80
C ALA A 23 9.01 -9.94 54.13
N GLY A 24 9.65 -11.03 53.64
CA GLY A 24 9.53 -12.37 54.22
C GLY A 24 10.06 -13.51 53.36
N ASN A 25 11.35 -13.70 53.36
CA ASN A 25 12.13 -14.96 53.39
C ASN A 25 11.77 -16.24 52.61
N ARG A 26 12.75 -16.67 51.83
CA ARG A 26 13.19 -17.89 51.09
C ARG A 26 12.80 -19.27 51.68
N PRO A 27 12.96 -20.44 50.93
CA PRO A 27 14.03 -20.74 49.97
C PRO A 27 13.56 -21.41 48.65
N GLY A 28 14.43 -21.37 47.63
CA GLY A 28 14.30 -22.08 46.36
C GLY A 28 14.57 -23.59 46.44
N PRO A 29 14.42 -24.28 45.30
CA PRO A 29 15.63 -24.62 44.56
C PRO A 29 15.50 -24.63 43.02
N ALA A 30 16.67 -24.65 42.41
CA ALA A 30 17.08 -25.20 41.12
C ALA A 30 16.75 -24.41 39.84
N ALA A 31 17.80 -23.78 39.38
CA ALA A 31 18.02 -23.31 38.01
C ALA A 31 17.91 -24.44 37.00
N VAL A 32 17.14 -24.17 35.91
CA VAL A 32 17.43 -24.75 34.62
C VAL A 32 17.61 -23.58 33.66
N ALA A 33 18.84 -23.41 33.21
CA ALA A 33 19.21 -22.48 32.16
C ALA A 33 18.45 -22.84 30.89
N ALA A 34 17.76 -21.90 30.32
CA ALA A 34 17.28 -21.99 28.95
C ALA A 34 18.27 -21.22 28.09
N ASP A 35 19.06 -21.95 27.33
CA ASP A 35 19.91 -21.45 26.28
C ASP A 35 19.07 -20.78 25.20
N ASP A 36 19.40 -19.55 24.98
CA ASP A 36 18.99 -18.75 23.84
C ASP A 36 19.99 -19.08 22.72
N ASP A 37 19.67 -20.05 21.87
CA ASP A 37 20.49 -20.28 20.69
C ASP A 37 19.65 -20.55 19.44
N ALA A 38 20.00 -19.75 18.46
CA ALA A 38 19.56 -19.72 17.09
C ALA A 38 19.26 -21.10 16.49
N GLU A 39 18.08 -21.22 15.93
CA GLU A 39 17.61 -22.33 15.12
C GLU A 39 18.45 -22.48 13.85
N LYS A 40 19.58 -23.19 13.95
CA LYS A 40 20.26 -23.80 12.82
C LYS A 40 19.71 -25.19 12.62
N THR A 41 18.71 -25.31 11.76
CA THR A 41 18.20 -26.58 11.29
C THR A 41 19.28 -27.31 10.49
N ARG A 42 19.97 -28.27 11.11
CA ARG A 42 20.81 -29.26 10.42
C ARG A 42 19.92 -30.35 9.86
N LEU A 43 19.66 -30.33 8.56
CA LEU A 43 19.21 -31.50 7.84
C LEU A 43 20.41 -32.45 7.66
N ALA A 44 20.33 -33.62 8.30
CA ALA A 44 21.24 -34.70 8.04
C ALA A 44 20.93 -35.30 6.65
N THR A 45 21.80 -35.09 5.70
CA THR A 45 21.75 -35.73 4.39
C THR A 45 22.42 -37.07 4.47
N LEU A 46 21.65 -38.13 4.31
CA LEU A 46 22.13 -39.49 4.03
C LEU A 46 22.68 -39.49 2.59
N ALA A 47 24.01 -39.63 2.45
CA ALA A 47 24.66 -39.85 1.17
C ALA A 47 24.65 -41.35 0.83
N PRO A 48 24.35 -41.73 -0.40
CA PRO A 48 24.63 -43.10 -0.86
C PRO A 48 26.10 -43.27 -1.25
N ARG A 49 26.70 -44.35 -0.81
CA ARG A 49 28.03 -44.85 -1.23
C ARG A 49 28.02 -45.07 -2.74
N VAL A 50 28.94 -44.45 -3.45
CA VAL A 50 29.33 -44.82 -4.82
C VAL A 50 30.77 -45.33 -4.79
N SER A 51 30.96 -46.44 -5.47
CA SER A 51 32.13 -47.28 -5.57
C SER A 51 33.34 -46.58 -6.26
N GLU A 52 34.50 -46.99 -5.81
CA GLU A 52 35.82 -46.75 -6.39
C GLU A 52 35.88 -47.11 -7.88
N ALA A 53 36.53 -46.26 -8.68
CA ALA A 53 37.04 -46.60 -9.99
C ALA A 53 38.47 -45.99 -10.17
N PRO A 54 39.35 -46.65 -10.93
CA PRO A 54 40.78 -46.72 -10.67
C PRO A 54 41.59 -45.57 -11.32
N ARG A 55 42.78 -45.32 -10.73
CA ARG A 55 43.81 -44.38 -11.23
C ARG A 55 44.37 -44.82 -12.58
N PRO A 56 44.67 -43.90 -13.52
CA PRO A 56 45.53 -44.21 -14.65
C PRO A 56 47.02 -43.98 -14.27
N VAL A 57 47.75 -44.92 -14.79
CA VAL A 57 49.20 -45.10 -14.68
C VAL A 57 49.96 -44.07 -15.50
N ALA A 58 51.11 -43.64 -15.00
CA ALA A 58 52.09 -42.79 -15.66
C ALA A 58 52.68 -43.46 -16.90
N ALA A 59 52.84 -42.73 -17.98
CA ALA A 59 53.68 -43.11 -19.11
C ALA A 59 54.73 -42.01 -19.37
N SER A 60 55.93 -42.53 -19.45
CA SER A 60 57.23 -41.93 -19.63
C SER A 60 57.41 -41.13 -20.90
N ALA A 61 58.32 -40.17 -20.83
CA ALA A 61 58.92 -39.38 -21.93
C ALA A 61 59.66 -40.20 -22.95
N PRO A 62 59.97 -39.59 -24.10
CA PRO A 62 61.34 -39.61 -24.57
C PRO A 62 61.91 -38.21 -24.86
N SER A 63 63.19 -38.13 -24.61
CA SER A 63 64.20 -37.15 -24.95
C SER A 63 64.35 -36.97 -26.47
N ASP A 64 64.59 -35.76 -26.99
CA ASP A 64 65.80 -35.55 -27.81
C ASP A 64 66.07 -34.05 -28.07
N ASP A 65 67.30 -33.74 -27.88
CA ASP A 65 68.34 -32.84 -28.38
C ASP A 65 67.97 -31.64 -29.28
N GLY A 66 68.62 -30.54 -28.98
CA GLY A 66 69.11 -29.64 -30.04
C GLY A 66 69.11 -28.18 -29.73
N ASP A 67 70.28 -27.81 -29.23
CA ASP A 67 71.13 -26.66 -29.64
C ASP A 67 70.83 -25.23 -29.14
N SER A 68 71.86 -24.79 -28.56
CA SER A 68 72.28 -23.50 -28.02
C SER A 68 72.03 -22.26 -28.89
N THR A 69 71.65 -21.15 -28.25
CA THR A 69 72.36 -19.89 -28.42
C THR A 69 72.15 -18.96 -27.20
N ARG A 70 73.26 -18.66 -26.52
CA ARG A 70 73.35 -17.66 -25.46
C ARG A 70 73.16 -16.25 -26.04
N LEU A 71 72.31 -15.43 -25.40
CA LEU A 71 72.57 -14.00 -25.27
C LEU A 71 72.16 -13.49 -23.91
N SER A 72 73.14 -13.12 -23.10
CA SER A 72 72.96 -12.38 -21.85
C SER A 72 72.57 -10.96 -22.14
N THR A 73 71.46 -10.50 -21.52
CA THR A 73 71.35 -9.10 -21.09
C THR A 73 70.68 -9.02 -19.74
N ARG A 74 71.42 -8.63 -18.76
CA ARG A 74 71.02 -8.20 -17.43
C ARG A 74 70.22 -6.92 -17.55
N THR A 75 68.91 -6.93 -17.14
CA THR A 75 68.33 -5.75 -16.50
C THR A 75 67.36 -6.28 -15.47
N GLY A 76 67.68 -6.08 -14.22
CA GLY A 76 66.80 -6.37 -13.08
C GLY A 76 65.66 -5.41 -13.09
N HIS A 77 64.44 -5.97 -13.27
CA HIS A 77 63.24 -5.34 -12.81
C HIS A 77 62.67 -6.28 -11.74
N SER A 78 62.84 -5.87 -10.51
CA SER A 78 62.05 -6.43 -9.40
C SER A 78 60.62 -6.12 -9.68
N VAL A 79 59.86 -7.16 -10.05
CA VAL A 79 58.40 -7.14 -10.03
C VAL A 79 58.00 -7.03 -8.55
N PRO A 80 57.33 -5.95 -8.13
CA PRO A 80 56.79 -5.93 -6.78
C PRO A 80 55.78 -7.05 -6.66
N PRO A 81 55.67 -7.71 -5.49
CA PRO A 81 54.64 -8.73 -5.26
C PRO A 81 53.26 -8.11 -5.52
N PRO A 82 52.31 -8.88 -6.06
CA PRO A 82 50.95 -8.38 -6.18
C PRO A 82 50.47 -8.01 -4.80
N VAL A 83 50.21 -6.72 -4.60
CA VAL A 83 49.51 -6.22 -3.43
C VAL A 83 48.05 -6.59 -3.62
N GLU A 84 47.71 -7.84 -3.38
CA GLU A 84 46.35 -8.26 -3.04
C GLU A 84 46.07 -7.74 -1.62
N SER A 85 45.90 -6.43 -1.50
CA SER A 85 45.17 -5.87 -0.39
C SER A 85 43.70 -6.23 -0.63
N ALA A 86 43.29 -7.37 -0.17
CA ALA A 86 41.91 -7.60 0.19
C ALA A 86 41.58 -6.56 1.28
N LEU A 87 41.17 -5.38 0.84
CA LEU A 87 40.67 -4.31 1.70
C LEU A 87 39.34 -4.80 2.28
N THR A 88 39.43 -5.54 3.37
CA THR A 88 38.24 -5.87 4.20
C THR A 88 37.60 -4.56 4.60
N VAL A 89 36.34 -4.39 4.22
CA VAL A 89 35.53 -3.22 4.63
C VAL A 89 35.40 -3.31 6.15
N ARG A 90 35.89 -2.29 6.86
CA ARG A 90 35.70 -2.23 8.31
C ARG A 90 34.18 -2.14 8.60
N PRO A 91 33.62 -3.01 9.46
CA PRO A 91 32.24 -2.89 9.86
C PRO A 91 32.03 -1.53 10.58
N LEU A 92 30.90 -0.89 10.27
CA LEU A 92 30.52 0.37 10.91
C LEU A 92 30.26 0.17 12.40
N GLN A 93 30.66 1.16 13.17
CA GLN A 93 30.51 1.19 14.62
C GLN A 93 29.71 2.43 15.07
N ILE A 94 29.17 2.37 16.28
CA ILE A 94 28.56 3.53 16.92
C ILE A 94 29.64 4.63 17.04
N GLY A 95 29.28 5.86 16.67
CA GLY A 95 30.16 7.01 16.59
C GLY A 95 30.75 7.27 15.20
N ASP A 96 30.66 6.32 14.25
CA ASP A 96 31.06 6.58 12.87
C ASP A 96 30.13 7.61 12.22
N VAL A 97 30.68 8.37 11.27
CA VAL A 97 29.94 9.41 10.53
C VAL A 97 29.91 9.04 9.06
N LEU A 98 28.73 8.93 8.49
CA LEU A 98 28.51 8.70 7.07
C LEU A 98 28.20 10.01 6.36
N LYS A 99 28.84 10.25 5.19
CA LYS A 99 28.65 11.45 4.34
C LYS A 99 28.88 12.77 5.08
N ASP A 100 29.72 12.82 6.10
CA ASP A 100 29.92 14.00 6.97
C ASP A 100 28.59 14.57 7.50
N ARG A 101 27.56 13.71 7.60
CA ARG A 101 26.20 14.10 7.91
C ARG A 101 25.51 13.24 8.96
N PHE A 102 25.67 11.93 8.90
CA PHE A 102 24.92 11.00 9.72
C PHE A 102 25.83 10.37 10.77
N VAL A 103 25.65 10.75 12.02
CA VAL A 103 26.38 10.18 13.17
C VAL A 103 25.63 8.95 13.68
N LEU A 104 26.24 7.77 13.63
CA LEU A 104 25.62 6.53 14.10
C LEU A 104 25.61 6.48 15.62
N GLU A 105 24.42 6.40 16.24
CA GLU A 105 24.29 6.44 17.69
C GLU A 105 23.86 5.11 18.33
N GLN A 106 23.08 4.30 17.61
CA GLN A 106 22.53 3.04 18.14
C GLN A 106 22.23 2.06 17.02
N VAL A 107 22.46 0.77 17.27
CA VAL A 107 21.94 -0.31 16.40
C VAL A 107 20.48 -0.56 16.76
N LEU A 108 19.58 -0.45 15.78
CA LEU A 108 18.14 -0.71 15.94
C LEU A 108 17.77 -2.15 15.61
N GLY A 109 18.54 -2.79 14.71
CA GLY A 109 18.32 -4.17 14.31
C GLY A 109 19.33 -4.65 13.28
N GLU A 110 19.50 -5.97 13.23
CA GLU A 110 20.33 -6.67 12.24
C GLU A 110 19.48 -7.69 11.49
N GLY A 111 19.74 -7.85 10.21
CA GLY A 111 19.01 -8.80 9.35
C GLY A 111 19.85 -9.28 8.18
N GLY A 112 19.32 -10.21 7.39
CA GLY A 112 20.03 -10.80 6.26
C GLY A 112 20.50 -9.79 5.20
N MET A 113 19.87 -8.62 5.11
CA MET A 113 20.23 -7.59 4.14
C MET A 113 21.16 -6.50 4.69
N GLY A 114 21.43 -6.49 6.00
CA GLY A 114 22.28 -5.47 6.62
C GLY A 114 21.84 -5.06 8.02
N VAL A 115 22.39 -3.94 8.48
CA VAL A 115 22.19 -3.40 9.84
C VAL A 115 21.43 -2.08 9.75
N VAL A 116 20.49 -1.87 10.65
CA VAL A 116 19.73 -0.62 10.77
C VAL A 116 20.25 0.15 12.00
N PHE A 117 20.66 1.40 11.79
CA PHE A 117 21.16 2.30 12.82
C PHE A 117 20.18 3.45 13.07
N LYS A 118 20.05 3.89 14.31
CA LYS A 118 19.61 5.25 14.63
C LYS A 118 20.78 6.18 14.37
N ALA A 119 20.55 7.22 13.58
CA ALA A 119 21.57 8.20 13.28
C ALA A 119 21.08 9.63 13.49
N LEU A 120 21.94 10.48 14.01
CA LEU A 120 21.72 11.91 14.11
C LEU A 120 22.05 12.55 12.76
N ASP A 121 21.08 13.19 12.13
CA ASP A 121 21.31 13.99 10.92
C ASP A 121 21.81 15.40 11.32
N LEU A 122 23.06 15.68 11.10
CA LEU A 122 23.70 16.96 11.46
C LEU A 122 23.02 18.15 10.76
N ARG A 123 22.54 17.99 9.53
CA ARG A 123 21.81 19.06 8.82
C ARG A 123 20.48 19.38 9.47
N LYS A 124 19.73 18.38 9.90
CA LYS A 124 18.49 18.57 10.67
C LYS A 124 18.79 19.24 12.02
N LYS A 125 19.86 18.83 12.69
CA LYS A 125 20.33 19.42 13.95
C LYS A 125 20.72 20.89 13.76
N GLU A 126 21.45 21.24 12.73
CA GLU A 126 21.83 22.62 12.39
C GLU A 126 20.59 23.48 12.08
N ALA A 127 19.58 22.89 11.44
CA ALA A 127 18.30 23.55 11.17
C ALA A 127 17.38 23.66 12.40
N ASN A 128 17.81 23.19 13.59
CA ASN A 128 17.01 23.10 14.81
C ASN A 128 15.68 22.31 14.60
N ASP A 129 15.72 21.25 13.76
CA ASP A 129 14.59 20.34 13.60
C ASP A 129 14.30 19.65 14.96
N LYS A 130 13.03 19.52 15.31
CA LYS A 130 12.59 18.86 16.54
C LYS A 130 12.91 17.35 16.52
N GLU A 131 12.98 16.78 15.32
CA GLU A 131 13.24 15.36 15.10
C GLU A 131 14.49 15.18 14.23
N PRO A 132 15.70 15.41 14.80
CA PRO A 132 16.93 15.37 14.05
C PRO A 132 17.41 13.95 13.72
N TYR A 133 16.68 12.93 14.11
CA TYR A 133 17.05 11.54 13.93
C TYR A 133 16.49 10.95 12.63
N VAL A 134 17.24 10.00 12.09
CA VAL A 134 16.84 9.16 10.96
C VAL A 134 17.23 7.71 11.23
N ALA A 135 16.58 6.77 10.58
CA ALA A 135 17.04 5.39 10.53
C ALA A 135 17.89 5.19 9.25
N LEU A 136 19.08 4.60 9.42
CA LEU A 136 19.96 4.25 8.32
C LEU A 136 20.06 2.73 8.20
N LYS A 137 19.57 2.17 7.11
CA LYS A 137 19.75 0.75 6.77
C LYS A 137 20.97 0.59 5.90
N VAL A 138 22.06 0.09 6.50
CA VAL A 138 23.35 -0.14 5.82
C VAL A 138 23.37 -1.58 5.32
N LEU A 139 23.64 -1.74 4.03
CA LEU A 139 23.63 -3.06 3.37
C LEU A 139 24.89 -3.85 3.71
N ASN A 140 24.75 -5.18 3.80
CA ASN A 140 25.88 -6.07 3.98
C ASN A 140 26.75 -6.15 2.71
N GLU A 141 27.98 -6.69 2.84
CA GLU A 141 28.96 -6.78 1.75
C GLU A 141 28.45 -7.62 0.57
N ASP A 142 27.73 -8.70 0.82
CA ASP A 142 27.20 -9.60 -0.22
C ASP A 142 26.27 -8.85 -1.19
N PHE A 143 25.43 -7.96 -0.65
CA PHE A 143 24.57 -7.09 -1.47
C PHE A 143 25.34 -6.02 -2.22
N GLN A 144 26.41 -5.48 -1.62
CA GLN A 144 27.20 -4.41 -2.21
C GLN A 144 28.10 -4.90 -3.37
N GLN A 145 28.56 -6.16 -3.32
CA GLN A 145 29.42 -6.75 -4.33
C GLN A 145 28.65 -7.18 -5.59
N ASN A 146 27.32 -7.27 -5.54
CA ASN A 146 26.50 -7.64 -6.68
C ASN A 146 25.92 -6.40 -7.38
N PRO A 147 26.46 -5.97 -8.55
CA PRO A 147 25.99 -4.76 -9.26
C PRO A 147 24.52 -4.85 -9.67
N VAL A 148 24.01 -6.05 -9.97
CA VAL A 148 22.62 -6.26 -10.38
C VAL A 148 21.68 -6.04 -9.20
N SER A 149 22.03 -6.58 -8.03
CA SER A 149 21.28 -6.37 -6.79
C SER A 149 21.25 -4.90 -6.39
N LEU A 150 22.36 -4.19 -6.55
CA LEU A 150 22.46 -2.76 -6.24
C LEU A 150 21.56 -1.91 -7.13
N ILE A 151 21.59 -2.13 -8.45
CA ILE A 151 20.72 -1.41 -9.41
C ILE A 151 19.25 -1.71 -9.14
N ALA A 152 18.94 -2.97 -8.85
CA ALA A 152 17.58 -3.39 -8.53
C ALA A 152 17.10 -2.67 -7.26
N LEU A 153 17.91 -2.63 -6.21
CA LEU A 153 17.59 -1.95 -4.96
C LEU A 153 17.43 -0.44 -5.12
N GLN A 154 18.27 0.21 -5.93
CA GLN A 154 18.10 1.63 -6.27
C GLN A 154 16.76 1.91 -6.94
N ARG A 155 16.35 1.06 -7.89
CA ARG A 155 15.04 1.18 -8.56
C ARG A 155 13.89 1.00 -7.59
N GLU A 156 13.97 0.02 -6.68
CA GLU A 156 12.92 -0.22 -5.69
C GLU A 156 12.86 0.89 -4.64
N THR A 157 14.01 1.41 -4.19
CA THR A 157 14.04 2.59 -3.31
C THR A 157 13.37 3.81 -3.98
N LYS A 158 13.66 4.05 -5.25
CA LYS A 158 12.97 5.10 -6.02
C LYS A 158 11.45 4.89 -6.08
N ARG A 159 10.98 3.65 -6.20
CA ARG A 159 9.55 3.33 -6.15
C ARG A 159 9.00 3.57 -4.75
N ALA A 160 9.70 3.10 -3.70
CA ALA A 160 9.30 3.33 -2.30
C ALA A 160 9.18 4.81 -1.96
N GLN A 161 10.09 5.67 -2.48
CA GLN A 161 10.01 7.14 -2.33
C GLN A 161 8.73 7.74 -2.93
N THR A 162 8.07 7.07 -3.88
CA THR A 162 6.78 7.52 -4.41
C THR A 162 5.60 7.18 -3.52
N LEU A 163 5.79 6.33 -2.51
CA LEU A 163 4.76 5.90 -1.57
C LEU A 163 4.67 6.86 -0.38
N SER A 164 3.96 7.98 -0.56
CA SER A 164 3.65 8.87 0.57
C SER A 164 2.28 8.50 1.15
N HIS A 165 2.28 7.93 2.35
CA HIS A 165 1.06 7.49 3.05
C HIS A 165 1.32 7.45 4.57
N PRO A 166 0.36 7.81 5.45
CA PRO A 166 0.57 7.81 6.89
C PRO A 166 0.99 6.44 7.44
N ASN A 167 0.52 5.34 6.85
CA ASN A 167 0.85 3.99 7.25
C ASN A 167 2.01 3.34 6.48
N ILE A 168 2.81 4.12 5.75
CA ILE A 168 4.03 3.66 5.07
C ILE A 168 5.20 4.47 5.59
N ILE A 169 6.34 3.82 5.82
CA ILE A 169 7.56 4.52 6.22
C ILE A 169 8.05 5.44 5.11
N ASN A 170 8.46 6.65 5.46
CA ASN A 170 9.06 7.57 4.51
C ASN A 170 10.51 7.19 4.26
N VAL A 171 10.84 6.85 3.02
CA VAL A 171 12.21 6.64 2.56
C VAL A 171 12.74 7.93 1.98
N TYR A 172 13.82 8.46 2.56
CA TYR A 172 14.37 9.75 2.16
C TYR A 172 15.34 9.63 1.00
N ASP A 173 16.37 8.76 1.13
CA ASP A 173 17.38 8.64 0.12
C ASP A 173 18.08 7.28 0.13
N PHE A 174 18.71 6.93 -1.00
CA PHE A 174 19.61 5.80 -1.17
C PHE A 174 20.93 6.36 -1.64
N ASP A 175 21.98 6.19 -0.83
CA ASP A 175 23.26 6.82 -1.05
C ASP A 175 24.41 5.85 -0.75
N ARG A 176 25.63 6.31 -1.05
CA ARG A 176 26.85 5.56 -0.85
C ARG A 176 27.92 6.45 -0.24
N ASP A 177 28.59 5.94 0.79
CA ASP A 177 29.78 6.54 1.38
C ASP A 177 30.92 5.55 1.32
N ASP A 178 31.95 5.85 0.53
CA ASP A 178 33.01 4.92 0.15
C ASP A 178 32.44 3.58 -0.33
N ARG A 179 32.57 2.55 0.51
CA ARG A 179 32.09 1.19 0.25
C ARG A 179 30.75 0.89 0.94
N HIS A 180 30.26 1.77 1.81
CA HIS A 180 29.02 1.55 2.52
C HIS A 180 27.84 2.09 1.71
N VAL A 181 26.94 1.21 1.30
CA VAL A 181 25.70 1.57 0.66
C VAL A 181 24.61 1.56 1.72
N PHE A 182 23.83 2.61 1.79
CA PHE A 182 22.80 2.75 2.80
C PHE A 182 21.55 3.43 2.27
N MET A 183 20.45 3.20 2.96
CA MET A 183 19.18 3.86 2.74
C MET A 183 18.80 4.64 4.00
N SER A 184 18.47 5.92 3.84
CA SER A 184 17.97 6.76 4.93
C SER A 184 16.45 6.80 4.91
N MET A 185 15.85 6.71 6.10
CA MET A 185 14.40 6.69 6.25
C MET A 185 13.97 7.33 7.58
N GLU A 186 12.68 7.53 7.72
CA GLU A 186 12.03 8.00 8.94
C GLU A 186 12.45 7.14 10.15
N TYR A 187 12.88 7.81 11.23
CA TYR A 187 13.11 7.14 12.50
C TYR A 187 11.80 7.00 13.25
N LEU A 188 11.49 5.80 13.71
CA LEU A 188 10.26 5.50 14.42
C LEU A 188 10.57 5.09 15.86
N GLU A 189 9.82 5.62 16.82
CA GLU A 189 9.81 5.20 18.21
C GLU A 189 8.62 4.27 18.45
N GLY A 190 8.87 3.11 19.08
CA GLY A 190 7.85 2.07 19.28
C GLY A 190 8.40 0.65 19.17
N GLN A 191 7.63 -0.26 18.57
CA GLN A 191 8.05 -1.66 18.43
C GLN A 191 7.53 -2.33 17.16
N PRO A 192 8.26 -3.32 16.61
CA PRO A 192 7.78 -4.11 15.49
C PRO A 192 6.64 -5.06 15.93
N LEU A 193 5.69 -5.30 15.02
CA LEU A 193 4.49 -6.09 15.29
C LEU A 193 4.79 -7.54 15.70
N ASN A 194 5.89 -8.14 15.22
CA ASN A 194 6.31 -9.47 15.64
C ASN A 194 6.65 -9.54 17.14
N ARG A 195 7.16 -8.44 17.74
CA ARG A 195 7.37 -8.35 19.18
C ARG A 195 6.03 -8.26 19.90
N LEU A 196 5.14 -7.38 19.44
CA LEU A 196 3.80 -7.26 19.99
C LEU A 196 3.05 -8.61 19.99
N ILE A 197 3.09 -9.34 18.85
CA ILE A 197 2.42 -10.65 18.73
C ILE A 197 2.97 -11.66 19.72
N ARG A 198 4.28 -11.69 19.98
CA ARG A 198 4.90 -12.59 20.97
C ARG A 198 4.46 -12.30 22.42
N GLU A 199 4.13 -11.06 22.71
CA GLU A 199 3.68 -10.60 24.02
C GLU A 199 2.17 -10.80 24.23
N LEU A 200 1.42 -11.22 23.20
CA LEU A 200 -0.01 -11.47 23.31
C LEU A 200 -0.32 -12.74 24.13
N PRO A 201 -1.41 -12.71 24.90
CA PRO A 201 -1.90 -13.90 25.60
C PRO A 201 -2.39 -14.97 24.60
N GLU A 202 -2.54 -16.19 25.07
CA GLU A 202 -3.22 -17.23 24.31
C GLU A 202 -4.62 -16.77 23.88
N GLY A 203 -4.91 -16.86 22.58
CA GLY A 203 -6.15 -16.35 22.00
C GLY A 203 -6.02 -14.97 21.33
N GLY A 204 -4.85 -14.35 21.39
CA GLY A 204 -4.52 -13.14 20.64
C GLY A 204 -5.20 -11.87 21.14
N MET A 205 -5.28 -10.87 20.27
CA MET A 205 -5.87 -9.56 20.57
C MET A 205 -7.35 -9.52 20.20
N PRO A 206 -8.23 -8.94 21.07
CA PRO A 206 -9.63 -8.74 20.72
C PRO A 206 -9.78 -7.89 19.46
N PHE A 207 -10.70 -8.26 18.55
CA PHE A 207 -10.90 -7.61 17.25
C PHE A 207 -10.97 -6.07 17.32
N LYS A 208 -11.69 -5.52 18.31
CA LYS A 208 -11.84 -4.07 18.47
C LYS A 208 -10.48 -3.36 18.67
N LYS A 209 -9.56 -4.00 19.42
CA LYS A 209 -8.20 -3.48 19.65
C LYS A 209 -7.28 -3.71 18.46
N ALA A 210 -7.43 -4.86 17.80
CA ALA A 210 -6.63 -5.22 16.63
C ALA A 210 -7.02 -4.41 15.36
N TRP A 211 -8.27 -3.92 15.31
CA TRP A 211 -8.83 -3.31 14.12
C TRP A 211 -8.02 -2.11 13.58
N PRO A 212 -7.58 -1.12 14.38
CA PRO A 212 -6.75 -0.03 13.87
C PRO A 212 -5.46 -0.53 13.22
N ILE A 213 -4.82 -1.55 13.80
CA ILE A 213 -3.61 -2.17 13.25
C ILE A 213 -3.90 -2.84 11.92
N ILE A 214 -4.97 -3.65 11.86
CA ILE A 214 -5.39 -4.36 10.64
C ILE A 214 -5.73 -3.35 9.53
N GLN A 215 -6.46 -2.30 9.88
CA GLN A 215 -6.85 -1.26 8.94
C GLN A 215 -5.63 -0.51 8.40
N GLY A 216 -4.71 -0.06 9.25
CA GLY A 216 -3.50 0.64 8.83
C GLY A 216 -2.60 -0.21 7.90
N MET A 217 -2.44 -1.51 8.21
CA MET A 217 -1.73 -2.46 7.34
C MET A 217 -2.40 -2.56 5.96
N ALA A 218 -3.72 -2.72 5.93
CA ALA A 218 -4.48 -2.89 4.69
C ALA A 218 -4.51 -1.60 3.86
N GLU A 219 -4.62 -0.42 4.48
CA GLU A 219 -4.59 0.88 3.81
C GLU A 219 -3.21 1.16 3.18
N ALA A 220 -2.12 0.80 3.86
CA ALA A 220 -0.77 0.87 3.31
C ALA A 220 -0.62 0.03 2.03
N LEU A 221 -1.05 -1.24 2.08
CA LEU A 221 -1.02 -2.13 0.92
C LEU A 221 -1.94 -1.64 -0.20
N ALA A 222 -3.16 -1.20 0.11
CA ALA A 222 -4.09 -0.62 -0.86
C ALA A 222 -3.46 0.58 -1.60
N HIS A 223 -2.75 1.46 -0.87
CA HIS A 223 -2.08 2.61 -1.47
C HIS A 223 -0.95 2.17 -2.42
N ALA A 224 -0.13 1.20 -2.03
CA ALA A 224 0.96 0.68 -2.86
C ALA A 224 0.42 -0.03 -4.11
N HIS A 225 -0.62 -0.86 -3.97
CA HIS A 225 -1.25 -1.58 -5.07
C HIS A 225 -1.83 -0.64 -6.14
N LYS A 226 -2.43 0.49 -5.75
CA LYS A 226 -2.89 1.55 -6.69
C LYS A 226 -1.76 2.14 -7.52
N LYS A 227 -0.53 2.06 -7.04
CA LYS A 227 0.67 2.49 -7.75
C LYS A 227 1.40 1.33 -8.45
N ASN A 228 0.76 0.15 -8.54
CA ASN A 228 1.31 -1.08 -9.09
C ASN A 228 2.60 -1.55 -8.38
N ILE A 229 2.67 -1.33 -7.06
CA ILE A 229 3.76 -1.79 -6.21
C ILE A 229 3.23 -2.89 -5.30
N VAL A 230 3.80 -4.09 -5.43
CA VAL A 230 3.53 -5.25 -4.57
C VAL A 230 4.63 -5.31 -3.51
N HIS A 231 4.27 -5.57 -2.26
CA HIS A 231 5.23 -5.60 -1.15
C HIS A 231 6.15 -6.83 -1.23
N SER A 232 5.58 -7.99 -1.51
CA SER A 232 6.24 -9.29 -1.75
C SER A 232 6.99 -9.93 -0.57
N ASP A 233 7.18 -9.23 0.57
CA ASP A 233 7.71 -9.80 1.82
C ASP A 233 6.94 -9.26 3.04
N PHE A 234 5.62 -9.20 2.92
CA PHE A 234 4.77 -8.70 3.99
C PHE A 234 4.72 -9.72 5.14
N LYS A 235 5.16 -9.28 6.33
CA LYS A 235 5.26 -10.11 7.54
C LYS A 235 5.24 -9.24 8.80
N PRO A 236 5.03 -9.80 10.00
CA PRO A 236 4.98 -8.99 11.23
C PRO A 236 6.24 -8.20 11.53
N GLY A 237 7.42 -8.66 11.06
CA GLY A 237 8.68 -7.94 11.23
C GLY A 237 8.80 -6.68 10.38
N ASN A 238 8.02 -6.58 9.28
CA ASN A 238 7.98 -5.43 8.40
C ASN A 238 6.79 -4.49 8.70
N VAL A 239 6.16 -4.65 9.86
CA VAL A 239 5.12 -3.76 10.38
C VAL A 239 5.58 -3.20 11.71
N PHE A 240 5.58 -1.89 11.85
CA PHE A 240 5.97 -1.19 13.06
C PHE A 240 4.75 -0.49 13.68
N ILE A 241 4.67 -0.51 15.00
CA ILE A 241 3.65 0.20 15.78
C ILE A 241 4.38 1.27 16.58
N ASP A 242 4.07 2.52 16.30
CA ASP A 242 4.66 3.63 17.03
C ASP A 242 4.08 3.78 18.45
N GLU A 243 4.63 4.72 19.22
CA GLU A 243 4.17 4.99 20.60
C GLU A 243 2.72 5.49 20.68
N ASN A 244 2.18 6.06 19.59
CA ASN A 244 0.79 6.50 19.48
C ASN A 244 -0.15 5.37 19.08
N GLY A 245 0.39 4.19 18.75
CA GLY A 245 -0.36 3.04 18.26
C GLY A 245 -0.64 3.10 16.74
N GLU A 246 0.01 4.00 16.01
CA GLU A 246 -0.09 4.10 14.56
C GLU A 246 0.78 3.06 13.87
N VAL A 247 0.30 2.58 12.75
CA VAL A 247 0.97 1.53 11.97
C VAL A 247 1.83 2.14 10.89
N LYS A 248 3.06 1.65 10.75
CA LYS A 248 3.96 1.93 9.63
C LYS A 248 4.42 0.62 9.00
N VAL A 249 4.15 0.45 7.72
CA VAL A 249 4.64 -0.69 6.92
C VAL A 249 6.00 -0.31 6.35
N LEU A 250 6.97 -1.21 6.52
CA LEU A 250 8.38 -1.04 6.17
C LEU A 250 8.72 -1.86 4.91
N ASP A 251 9.84 -1.55 4.27
CA ASP A 251 10.54 -2.40 3.29
C ASP A 251 9.70 -2.84 2.07
N PHE A 252 8.94 -1.93 1.44
CA PHE A 252 8.23 -2.20 0.18
C PHE A 252 9.19 -2.58 -0.96
N GLY A 253 8.92 -3.72 -1.60
CA GLY A 253 9.52 -4.10 -2.88
C GLY A 253 10.98 -4.58 -2.85
N ILE A 254 11.70 -4.49 -1.71
CA ILE A 254 13.14 -4.83 -1.62
C ILE A 254 13.40 -6.30 -1.98
N ALA A 255 12.48 -7.20 -1.68
CA ALA A 255 12.60 -8.63 -1.99
C ALA A 255 12.41 -8.95 -3.49
N CYS A 256 11.56 -8.22 -4.21
CA CYS A 256 11.36 -8.41 -5.65
C CYS A 256 12.55 -7.95 -6.50
N ALA A 257 13.31 -6.98 -6.02
CA ALA A 257 14.48 -6.48 -6.73
C ALA A 257 15.60 -7.51 -6.83
N ALA A 258 15.74 -8.34 -5.82
CA ALA A 258 16.77 -9.37 -5.77
C ALA A 258 16.49 -10.60 -6.70
N GLY A 259 15.23 -10.77 -7.16
CA GLY A 259 14.81 -11.92 -7.97
C GLY A 259 14.57 -11.64 -9.46
N ARG A 260 14.56 -10.37 -9.89
CA ARG A 260 14.28 -10.02 -11.30
C ARG A 260 15.56 -9.70 -12.07
N THR A 261 16.15 -10.69 -12.71
CA THR A 261 16.98 -10.45 -13.88
C THR A 261 16.10 -10.52 -15.12
N ASP A 262 16.12 -9.45 -15.93
CA ASP A 262 15.42 -9.39 -17.21
C ASP A 262 15.69 -10.65 -18.03
N LYS A 263 14.67 -11.46 -18.30
CA LYS A 263 14.71 -12.65 -19.17
C LYS A 263 15.01 -12.33 -20.64
N LYS A 264 15.59 -11.17 -20.94
CA LYS A 264 15.97 -10.75 -22.32
C LYS A 264 17.48 -10.66 -22.49
N GLY A 265 18.18 -11.77 -22.33
CA GLY A 265 19.60 -11.87 -22.67
C GLY A 265 20.16 -13.16 -22.08
N GLY A 266 20.62 -14.09 -22.94
CA GLY A 266 21.17 -15.36 -22.53
C GLY A 266 22.32 -15.20 -21.52
N ASP A 267 22.47 -16.18 -20.62
CA ASP A 267 23.52 -16.32 -19.59
C ASP A 267 23.49 -15.37 -18.37
N ALA A 268 22.32 -14.94 -17.93
CA ALA A 268 22.19 -14.31 -16.62
C ALA A 268 21.86 -15.39 -15.57
N THR A 269 22.75 -15.59 -14.61
CA THR A 269 22.51 -16.37 -13.39
C THR A 269 21.23 -15.85 -12.75
N VAL A 270 20.19 -16.67 -12.72
CA VAL A 270 18.91 -16.32 -12.07
C VAL A 270 19.18 -16.24 -10.58
N PHE A 271 19.29 -15.02 -10.08
CA PHE A 271 19.38 -14.75 -8.65
C PHE A 271 17.98 -14.94 -8.06
N ASN A 272 17.75 -16.03 -7.40
CA ASN A 272 16.50 -16.31 -6.71
C ASN A 272 16.49 -15.56 -5.37
N ALA A 273 15.41 -14.83 -5.08
CA ALA A 273 15.17 -14.19 -3.78
C ALA A 273 15.24 -15.22 -2.61
N ARG A 274 15.03 -16.52 -2.90
CA ARG A 274 15.22 -17.62 -1.98
C ARG A 274 16.68 -17.84 -1.58
N ASP A 275 17.61 -17.67 -2.51
CA ASP A 275 19.05 -17.92 -2.29
C ASP A 275 19.68 -16.85 -1.38
N LEU A 276 19.04 -15.66 -1.30
CA LEU A 276 19.43 -14.56 -0.43
C LEU A 276 18.74 -14.59 0.95
N GLY A 277 17.90 -15.62 1.24
CA GLY A 277 17.12 -15.66 2.49
C GLY A 277 16.11 -14.50 2.63
N ALA A 278 15.78 -13.83 1.52
CA ALA A 278 14.92 -12.65 1.50
C ALA A 278 13.44 -12.98 1.67
N LEU A 279 13.01 -14.22 1.39
CA LEU A 279 11.63 -14.67 1.52
C LEU A 279 11.44 -15.41 2.85
N THR A 280 10.42 -15.01 3.61
CA THR A 280 9.99 -15.73 4.81
C THR A 280 8.89 -16.73 4.42
N PRO A 281 9.19 -18.05 4.28
CA PRO A 281 8.26 -19.03 3.67
C PRO A 281 6.89 -19.10 4.33
N ALA A 282 6.81 -18.80 5.62
CA ALA A 282 5.55 -18.84 6.38
C ALA A 282 4.50 -17.85 5.90
N TYR A 283 4.90 -16.72 5.30
CA TYR A 283 4.00 -15.65 4.83
C TYR A 283 3.95 -15.56 3.30
N ALA A 284 4.80 -16.31 2.60
CA ALA A 284 4.81 -16.36 1.15
C ALA A 284 3.56 -17.09 0.63
N SER A 285 2.92 -16.52 -0.41
CA SER A 285 1.80 -17.16 -1.08
C SER A 285 2.24 -18.42 -1.82
N TYR A 286 1.28 -19.27 -2.17
CA TYR A 286 1.54 -20.48 -2.98
C TYR A 286 2.21 -20.11 -4.31
N GLU A 287 1.74 -19.04 -4.93
CA GLU A 287 2.21 -18.55 -6.22
C GLU A 287 3.65 -17.99 -6.14
N MET A 288 3.96 -17.25 -5.07
CA MET A 288 5.33 -16.79 -4.81
C MET A 288 6.31 -17.98 -4.61
N LEU A 289 5.86 -19.06 -3.96
CA LEU A 289 6.66 -20.28 -3.79
C LEU A 289 6.84 -21.06 -5.09
N LYS A 290 6.06 -20.78 -6.12
CA LYS A 290 6.15 -21.35 -7.48
C LYS A 290 6.84 -20.40 -8.47
N ASP A 291 7.44 -19.31 -7.99
CA ASP A 291 8.11 -18.29 -8.81
C ASP A 291 7.21 -17.67 -9.89
N GLU A 292 5.88 -17.56 -9.60
CA GLU A 292 4.94 -16.87 -10.45
C GLU A 292 5.15 -15.34 -10.39
N GLU A 293 4.64 -14.62 -11.39
CA GLU A 293 4.68 -13.15 -11.39
C GLU A 293 3.97 -12.58 -10.15
N PRO A 294 4.59 -11.60 -9.47
CA PRO A 294 4.00 -10.95 -8.29
C PRO A 294 2.63 -10.33 -8.59
N ASP A 295 1.69 -10.58 -7.72
CA ASP A 295 0.32 -10.08 -7.80
C ASP A 295 -0.08 -9.44 -6.46
N PRO A 296 -0.87 -8.35 -6.43
CA PRO A 296 -1.36 -7.75 -5.19
C PRO A 296 -2.02 -8.74 -4.21
N ARG A 297 -2.61 -9.83 -4.72
CA ARG A 297 -3.23 -10.87 -3.90
C ARG A 297 -2.22 -11.70 -3.11
N ASP A 298 -0.93 -11.64 -3.44
CA ASP A 298 0.12 -12.29 -2.63
C ASP A 298 0.27 -11.54 -1.30
N ASP A 299 0.25 -10.21 -1.34
CA ASP A 299 0.22 -9.38 -0.13
C ASP A 299 -1.06 -9.56 0.68
N ILE A 300 -2.22 -9.81 0.02
CA ILE A 300 -3.47 -10.10 0.72
C ILE A 300 -3.39 -11.39 1.53
N TYR A 301 -2.74 -12.44 1.00
CA TYR A 301 -2.49 -13.68 1.75
C TYR A 301 -1.62 -13.42 2.98
N ALA A 302 -0.52 -12.71 2.81
CA ALA A 302 0.39 -12.34 3.89
C ALA A 302 -0.31 -11.48 4.95
N LEU A 303 -1.06 -10.44 4.53
CA LEU A 303 -1.88 -9.60 5.41
C LEU A 303 -2.89 -10.43 6.20
N ALA A 304 -3.53 -11.39 5.57
CA ALA A 304 -4.49 -12.28 6.23
C ALA A 304 -3.81 -13.20 7.26
N CYS A 305 -2.59 -13.70 6.97
CA CYS A 305 -1.79 -14.47 7.92
C CYS A 305 -1.41 -13.63 9.15
N VAL A 306 -0.92 -12.40 8.94
CA VAL A 306 -0.58 -11.46 10.02
C VAL A 306 -1.81 -11.09 10.84
N THR A 307 -2.94 -10.82 10.16
CA THR A 307 -4.23 -10.54 10.82
C THR A 307 -4.69 -11.71 11.68
N TYR A 308 -4.55 -12.94 11.17
CA TYR A 308 -4.90 -14.13 11.92
C TYR A 308 -4.01 -14.30 13.15
N GLU A 309 -2.69 -14.11 13.01
CA GLU A 309 -1.75 -14.17 14.13
C GLU A 309 -2.09 -13.14 15.22
N LEU A 310 -2.39 -11.91 14.82
CA LEU A 310 -2.76 -10.85 15.77
C LEU A 310 -4.05 -11.20 16.54
N LEU A 311 -5.03 -11.81 15.88
CA LEU A 311 -6.33 -12.15 16.47
C LEU A 311 -6.35 -13.48 17.22
N ALA A 312 -5.48 -14.44 16.86
CA ALA A 312 -5.47 -15.79 17.42
C ALA A 312 -4.22 -16.09 18.27
N GLY A 313 -3.20 -15.19 18.27
CA GLY A 313 -1.91 -15.42 18.94
C GLY A 313 -1.05 -16.50 18.27
N LYS A 314 -1.43 -16.99 17.09
CA LYS A 314 -0.70 -18.05 16.37
C LYS A 314 -0.98 -18.02 14.88
N HIS A 315 -0.02 -18.49 14.09
CA HIS A 315 -0.12 -18.54 12.62
C HIS A 315 -1.25 -19.49 12.15
N PRO A 316 -2.02 -19.14 11.08
CA PRO A 316 -3.16 -19.94 10.61
C PRO A 316 -2.77 -21.37 10.20
N TYR A 317 -1.57 -21.56 9.70
CA TYR A 317 -1.03 -22.84 9.24
C TYR A 317 0.21 -23.28 10.03
N ALA A 318 0.35 -22.86 11.30
CA ALA A 318 1.48 -23.23 12.19
C ALA A 318 2.87 -22.95 11.56
N LYS A 319 2.99 -21.85 10.80
CA LYS A 319 4.18 -21.44 10.03
C LYS A 319 4.62 -22.42 8.94
N ILE A 320 3.76 -23.36 8.56
CA ILE A 320 3.95 -24.24 7.41
C ILE A 320 3.78 -23.38 6.14
N SER A 321 4.64 -23.58 5.14
CA SER A 321 4.59 -22.88 3.87
C SER A 321 3.32 -23.21 3.07
N ALA A 322 2.86 -22.29 2.22
CA ALA A 322 1.59 -22.41 1.52
C ALA A 322 1.55 -23.59 0.55
N ASP A 323 2.65 -23.99 -0.06
CA ASP A 323 2.75 -25.16 -0.93
C ASP A 323 2.50 -26.46 -0.16
N VAL A 324 3.16 -26.63 0.98
CA VAL A 324 2.94 -27.78 1.88
C VAL A 324 1.53 -27.75 2.48
N ALA A 325 1.01 -26.55 2.81
CA ALA A 325 -0.36 -26.40 3.32
C ALA A 325 -1.42 -26.84 2.27
N VAL A 326 -1.15 -26.60 0.98
CA VAL A 326 -1.99 -27.11 -0.13
C VAL A 326 -1.96 -28.63 -0.19
N GLU A 327 -0.77 -29.25 -0.15
CA GLU A 327 -0.59 -30.70 -0.20
C GLU A 327 -1.30 -31.41 0.97
N LEU A 328 -1.15 -30.84 2.17
CA LEU A 328 -1.77 -31.35 3.40
C LEU A 328 -3.26 -30.96 3.55
N LYS A 329 -3.82 -30.20 2.60
CA LYS A 329 -5.21 -29.68 2.62
C LYS A 329 -5.58 -28.98 3.93
N LEU A 330 -4.64 -28.23 4.47
CA LEU A 330 -4.82 -27.51 5.74
C LEU A 330 -5.93 -26.46 5.62
N GLN A 331 -6.68 -26.28 6.71
CA GLN A 331 -7.70 -25.27 6.82
C GLN A 331 -7.46 -24.44 8.09
N PRO A 332 -7.60 -23.10 8.01
CA PRO A 332 -7.46 -22.25 9.19
C PRO A 332 -8.65 -22.49 10.14
N LYS A 333 -8.37 -22.53 11.44
CA LYS A 333 -9.41 -22.68 12.46
C LYS A 333 -10.18 -21.38 12.68
N PRO A 334 -11.50 -21.43 12.92
CA PRO A 334 -12.27 -20.24 13.28
C PRO A 334 -11.70 -19.53 14.52
N ILE A 335 -11.69 -18.21 14.49
CA ILE A 335 -11.24 -17.38 15.63
C ILE A 335 -12.46 -17.01 16.47
N SER A 336 -12.38 -17.28 17.79
CA SER A 336 -13.39 -16.82 18.74
C SER A 336 -13.43 -15.29 18.79
N GLY A 337 -14.63 -14.70 18.82
CA GLY A 337 -14.78 -13.24 18.87
C GLY A 337 -14.97 -12.58 17.49
N LEU A 338 -14.77 -13.28 16.39
CA LEU A 338 -15.18 -12.83 15.06
C LEU A 338 -16.64 -13.25 14.79
N ASN A 339 -17.42 -12.34 14.20
CA ASN A 339 -18.73 -12.74 13.68
C ASN A 339 -18.58 -13.55 12.38
N GLY A 340 -19.67 -14.24 11.95
CA GLY A 340 -19.64 -15.13 10.79
C GLY A 340 -19.27 -14.44 9.47
N ARG A 341 -19.49 -13.14 9.31
CA ARG A 341 -19.07 -12.36 8.15
C ARG A 341 -17.56 -12.09 8.20
N GLN A 342 -17.06 -11.59 9.32
CA GLN A 342 -15.64 -11.32 9.53
C GLN A 342 -14.80 -12.59 9.34
N TRP A 343 -15.26 -13.71 9.90
CA TRP A 343 -14.59 -14.99 9.71
C TRP A 343 -14.57 -15.42 8.24
N ARG A 344 -15.68 -15.28 7.51
CA ARG A 344 -15.73 -15.61 6.07
C ARG A 344 -14.80 -14.71 5.26
N GLY A 345 -14.72 -13.42 5.56
CA GLY A 345 -13.82 -12.48 4.90
C GLY A 345 -12.35 -12.84 5.15
N LEU A 346 -11.97 -13.07 6.42
CA LEU A 346 -10.60 -13.48 6.75
C LEU A 346 -10.25 -14.85 6.13
N LYS A 347 -11.17 -15.82 6.18
CA LYS A 347 -10.96 -17.14 5.56
C LYS A 347 -10.77 -17.05 4.05
N ARG A 348 -11.51 -16.15 3.36
CA ARG A 348 -11.34 -15.92 1.93
C ARG A 348 -9.97 -15.31 1.61
N ALA A 349 -9.51 -14.37 2.40
CA ALA A 349 -8.18 -13.78 2.24
C ALA A 349 -7.05 -14.78 2.53
N LEU A 350 -7.28 -15.76 3.42
CA LEU A 350 -6.37 -16.88 3.71
C LEU A 350 -6.42 -18.01 2.66
N ALA A 351 -7.20 -17.87 1.57
CA ALA A 351 -7.25 -18.92 0.54
C ALA A 351 -5.84 -19.16 -0.02
N LEU A 352 -5.45 -20.45 -0.05
CA LEU A 352 -4.12 -20.87 -0.50
C LEU A 352 -3.91 -20.62 -1.99
N LYS A 353 -4.98 -20.67 -2.80
CA LYS A 353 -4.97 -20.38 -4.24
C LYS A 353 -5.41 -18.93 -4.51
N ARG A 354 -4.69 -18.25 -5.39
CA ARG A 354 -4.90 -16.84 -5.77
C ARG A 354 -6.30 -16.57 -6.31
N GLU A 355 -6.86 -17.49 -7.09
CA GLU A 355 -8.19 -17.38 -7.69
C GLU A 355 -9.33 -17.33 -6.66
N ASP A 356 -9.17 -17.99 -5.51
CA ASP A 356 -10.17 -18.04 -4.44
C ASP A 356 -10.02 -16.92 -3.41
N ARG A 357 -8.95 -16.12 -3.56
CA ARG A 357 -8.53 -15.11 -2.58
C ARG A 357 -9.28 -13.78 -2.78
N THR A 358 -9.43 -13.02 -1.71
CA THR A 358 -9.92 -11.63 -1.75
C THR A 358 -9.09 -10.82 -2.76
N PRO A 359 -9.70 -10.10 -3.72
CA PRO A 359 -8.97 -9.50 -4.83
C PRO A 359 -8.18 -8.26 -4.43
N THR A 360 -8.68 -7.43 -3.50
CA THR A 360 -8.05 -6.16 -3.11
C THR A 360 -7.98 -5.97 -1.60
N ALA A 361 -7.08 -5.10 -1.15
CA ALA A 361 -6.98 -4.74 0.27
C ALA A 361 -8.21 -3.95 0.74
N GLU A 362 -8.84 -3.17 -0.13
CA GLU A 362 -10.09 -2.48 0.14
C GLU A 362 -11.25 -3.46 0.36
N ASP A 363 -11.34 -4.52 -0.46
CA ASP A 363 -12.33 -5.57 -0.25
C ASP A 363 -12.10 -6.31 1.08
N PHE A 364 -10.83 -6.55 1.44
CA PHE A 364 -10.48 -7.13 2.73
C PHE A 364 -10.96 -6.26 3.90
N ILE A 365 -10.70 -4.95 3.85
CA ILE A 365 -11.22 -3.99 4.85
C ILE A 365 -12.76 -4.07 4.90
N GLY A 366 -13.42 -4.03 3.73
CA GLY A 366 -14.87 -4.07 3.61
C GLY A 366 -15.48 -5.34 4.21
N ASP A 367 -14.83 -6.50 4.05
CA ASP A 367 -15.29 -7.78 4.61
C ASP A 367 -15.21 -7.83 6.14
N LEU A 368 -14.17 -7.21 6.71
CA LEU A 368 -13.94 -7.18 8.16
C LEU A 368 -14.68 -6.06 8.88
N GLN A 369 -14.98 -4.94 8.20
CA GLN A 369 -15.75 -3.85 8.80
C GLN A 369 -17.17 -4.29 9.14
N LYS A 370 -17.66 -3.89 10.31
CA LYS A 370 -19.07 -3.98 10.70
C LYS A 370 -19.92 -3.00 9.89
N ARG A 371 -20.15 -3.25 8.61
CA ARG A 371 -21.33 -2.66 7.95
C ARG A 371 -22.49 -3.59 8.23
N SER A 372 -23.20 -3.34 9.32
CA SER A 372 -24.51 -3.97 9.52
C SER A 372 -25.44 -3.46 8.39
N PRO A 373 -25.93 -4.31 7.50
CA PRO A 373 -26.96 -3.87 6.54
C PRO A 373 -28.22 -3.36 7.22
N VAL A 374 -28.43 -3.71 8.50
CA VAL A 374 -29.52 -3.22 9.35
C VAL A 374 -29.43 -1.71 9.57
N PHE A 375 -28.21 -1.12 9.62
CA PHE A 375 -28.08 0.32 9.80
C PHE A 375 -28.55 1.12 8.58
N TYR A 376 -28.23 0.64 7.36
CA TYR A 376 -28.75 1.26 6.14
C TYR A 376 -30.21 0.90 5.88
N GLY A 377 -30.65 -0.31 6.24
CA GLY A 377 -32.05 -0.73 6.16
C GLY A 377 -32.94 0.05 7.13
N SER A 378 -32.47 0.33 8.36
CA SER A 378 -33.21 1.15 9.32
C SER A 378 -33.26 2.63 8.94
N TRP A 379 -32.21 3.18 8.37
CA TRP A 379 -32.21 4.56 7.84
C TRP A 379 -33.05 4.66 6.56
N ALA A 380 -32.97 3.69 5.65
CA ALA A 380 -33.84 3.62 4.48
C ALA A 380 -35.29 3.42 4.88
N ALA A 381 -35.60 2.54 5.83
CA ALA A 381 -36.94 2.35 6.37
C ALA A 381 -37.43 3.60 7.13
N ALA A 382 -36.58 4.23 7.95
CA ALA A 382 -36.91 5.48 8.62
C ALA A 382 -37.12 6.62 7.61
N THR A 383 -36.31 6.70 6.55
CA THR A 383 -36.49 7.68 5.47
C THR A 383 -37.77 7.45 4.71
N VAL A 384 -38.09 6.19 4.39
CA VAL A 384 -39.38 5.82 3.75
C VAL A 384 -40.57 6.12 4.66
N VAL A 385 -40.50 5.84 5.97
CA VAL A 385 -41.52 6.16 6.96
C VAL A 385 -41.68 7.67 7.11
N VAL A 386 -40.58 8.43 7.20
CA VAL A 386 -40.60 9.90 7.28
C VAL A 386 -41.16 10.51 5.98
N LEU A 387 -40.78 9.96 4.81
CA LEU A 387 -41.34 10.38 3.52
C LEU A 387 -42.81 9.99 3.38
N ALA A 388 -43.24 8.83 3.88
CA ALA A 388 -44.64 8.40 3.86
C ALA A 388 -45.51 9.23 4.83
N ILE A 389 -45.01 9.53 6.04
CA ILE A 389 -45.66 10.43 6.99
C ILE A 389 -45.67 11.85 6.45
N GLY A 390 -44.51 12.32 5.94
CA GLY A 390 -44.39 13.63 5.31
C GLY A 390 -45.33 13.78 4.10
N SER A 391 -45.43 12.75 3.25
CA SER A 391 -46.34 12.70 2.09
C SER A 391 -47.81 12.67 2.52
N ASN A 392 -48.19 11.91 3.57
CA ASN A 392 -49.55 11.90 4.07
C ASN A 392 -49.93 13.24 4.77
N VAL A 393 -49.01 13.82 5.54
CA VAL A 393 -49.19 15.14 6.15
C VAL A 393 -49.21 16.21 5.06
N TYR A 394 -48.33 16.10 4.05
CA TYR A 394 -48.30 17.01 2.89
C TYR A 394 -49.60 16.90 2.06
N MET A 395 -50.08 15.69 1.77
CA MET A 395 -51.33 15.49 1.07
C MET A 395 -52.56 15.89 1.92
N GLY A 396 -52.47 15.73 3.24
CA GLY A 396 -53.54 16.16 4.17
C GLY A 396 -53.64 17.68 4.32
N LEU A 397 -52.50 18.36 4.28
CA LEU A 397 -52.41 19.83 4.39
C LEU A 397 -52.56 20.54 3.03
N HIS A 398 -52.37 19.81 1.90
CA HIS A 398 -52.36 20.40 0.55
C HIS A 398 -53.43 19.78 -0.34
N LYS A 399 -54.71 19.75 0.16
CA LYS A 399 -55.85 19.77 -0.78
C LYS A 399 -55.78 21.10 -1.52
N ALA A 400 -55.20 21.02 -2.72
CA ALA A 400 -55.29 21.94 -3.82
C ALA A 400 -55.25 23.45 -3.47
N LYS A 401 -54.03 23.99 -3.40
CA LYS A 401 -53.74 25.30 -4.01
C LYS A 401 -52.57 25.04 -4.94
N GLU A 402 -52.76 25.30 -6.22
CA GLU A 402 -51.65 25.44 -7.19
C GLU A 402 -50.61 26.37 -6.56
N PRO A 403 -49.30 25.99 -6.64
CA PRO A 403 -48.28 26.91 -6.15
C PRO A 403 -48.47 28.24 -6.87
N PRO A 404 -48.38 29.40 -6.14
CA PRO A 404 -48.40 30.66 -6.82
C PRO A 404 -47.22 30.65 -7.80
N LYS A 405 -47.50 30.83 -9.08
CA LYS A 405 -46.51 31.25 -10.06
C LYS A 405 -45.91 32.55 -9.49
N ILE A 406 -44.74 32.46 -8.84
CA ILE A 406 -43.98 33.64 -8.52
C ILE A 406 -43.54 34.13 -9.89
N ALA A 407 -44.35 34.94 -10.49
CA ALA A 407 -43.95 35.74 -11.63
C ALA A 407 -42.82 36.64 -11.11
N THR A 408 -41.59 36.27 -11.37
CA THR A 408 -40.47 37.14 -11.27
C THR A 408 -40.84 38.31 -12.21
N THR A 409 -41.18 39.45 -11.66
CA THR A 409 -41.49 40.63 -12.49
C THR A 409 -40.15 41.14 -13.03
N LEU A 410 -39.76 40.59 -14.18
CA LEU A 410 -38.58 41.02 -14.90
C LEU A 410 -38.81 42.50 -15.29
N THR A 411 -37.77 43.32 -15.18
CA THR A 411 -37.81 44.65 -15.69
C THR A 411 -37.91 44.65 -17.22
N ALA A 412 -38.38 45.73 -17.83
CA ALA A 412 -38.47 45.82 -19.30
C ALA A 412 -37.11 45.58 -19.97
N GLU A 413 -36.01 46.01 -19.34
CA GLU A 413 -34.65 45.80 -19.81
C GLU A 413 -34.25 44.31 -19.73
N GLN A 414 -34.63 43.61 -18.64
CA GLN A 414 -34.40 42.19 -18.49
C GLN A 414 -35.18 41.36 -19.51
N HIS A 415 -36.44 41.73 -19.79
CA HIS A 415 -37.23 41.11 -20.83
C HIS A 415 -36.59 41.24 -22.22
N ALA A 416 -36.14 42.47 -22.57
CA ALA A 416 -35.42 42.69 -23.83
C ALA A 416 -34.16 41.84 -23.93
N LYS A 417 -33.34 41.80 -22.87
CA LYS A 417 -32.10 41.01 -22.84
C LYS A 417 -32.34 39.48 -22.93
N VAL A 418 -33.40 38.96 -22.29
CA VAL A 418 -33.79 37.57 -22.44
C VAL A 418 -34.24 37.27 -23.86
N ALA A 419 -35.00 38.18 -24.50
CA ALA A 419 -35.44 38.01 -25.89
C ALA A 419 -34.23 37.98 -26.86
N ASP A 420 -33.27 38.92 -26.71
CA ASP A 420 -32.04 38.97 -27.52
C ASP A 420 -31.21 37.66 -27.34
N LEU A 421 -31.07 37.14 -26.09
CA LEU A 421 -30.36 35.90 -25.83
C LEU A 421 -31.05 34.68 -26.40
N LEU A 422 -32.38 34.65 -26.40
CA LEU A 422 -33.16 33.58 -27.02
C LEU A 422 -33.05 33.59 -28.55
N GLU A 423 -33.08 34.76 -29.17
CA GLU A 423 -32.86 34.90 -30.60
C GLU A 423 -31.45 34.50 -31.01
N LEU A 424 -30.47 34.96 -30.26
CA LEU A 424 -29.06 34.56 -30.46
C LEU A 424 -28.86 33.05 -30.33
N ALA A 425 -29.53 32.42 -29.34
CA ALA A 425 -29.46 30.96 -29.13
C ALA A 425 -30.09 30.22 -30.31
N ASP A 426 -31.23 30.66 -30.81
CA ASP A 426 -31.90 30.07 -31.97
C ASP A 426 -31.01 30.19 -33.23
N ILE A 427 -30.40 31.35 -33.49
CA ILE A 427 -29.44 31.53 -34.59
C ILE A 427 -28.26 30.58 -34.47
N HIS A 428 -27.63 30.50 -33.30
CA HIS A 428 -26.52 29.59 -33.08
C HIS A 428 -26.93 28.09 -33.26
N PHE A 429 -28.13 27.76 -32.85
CA PHE A 429 -28.66 26.40 -33.03
C PHE A 429 -28.83 26.07 -34.54
N GLU A 430 -29.40 26.99 -35.33
CA GLU A 430 -29.61 26.78 -36.78
C GLU A 430 -28.33 26.68 -37.58
N VAL A 431 -27.26 27.40 -37.20
CA VAL A 431 -25.94 27.32 -37.86
C VAL A 431 -25.07 26.20 -37.28
N GLY A 432 -25.61 25.36 -36.35
CA GLY A 432 -24.91 24.19 -35.82
C GLY A 432 -23.90 24.48 -34.71
N TYR A 433 -23.84 25.70 -34.16
CA TYR A 433 -23.01 26.04 -33.01
C TYR A 433 -23.72 25.65 -31.71
N LEU A 434 -23.84 24.33 -31.47
CA LEU A 434 -24.63 23.80 -30.36
C LEU A 434 -23.95 24.03 -29.00
N THR A 435 -22.67 23.59 -28.88
CA THR A 435 -21.87 23.61 -27.64
C THR A 435 -20.51 24.30 -27.82
N ALA A 436 -20.08 24.51 -29.06
CA ALA A 436 -18.82 25.18 -29.41
C ALA A 436 -19.07 26.30 -30.45
N PRO A 437 -18.23 27.34 -30.48
CA PRO A 437 -17.12 27.64 -29.57
C PRO A 437 -17.59 28.11 -28.17
N THR A 438 -16.76 27.96 -27.15
CA THR A 438 -17.08 28.35 -25.77
C THR A 438 -17.44 29.83 -25.69
N GLY A 439 -18.56 30.16 -25.04
CA GLY A 439 -19.02 31.54 -24.84
C GLY A 439 -19.74 32.18 -26.05
N ALA A 440 -19.84 31.46 -27.19
CA ALA A 440 -20.55 31.90 -28.40
C ALA A 440 -21.24 30.72 -29.08
N ASN A 441 -22.19 30.07 -28.39
CA ASN A 441 -22.95 28.94 -28.88
C ASN A 441 -24.37 28.93 -28.29
N ALA A 442 -25.25 28.10 -28.84
CA ALA A 442 -26.64 27.99 -28.43
C ALA A 442 -26.81 27.64 -26.93
N LEU A 443 -26.05 26.66 -26.42
CA LEU A 443 -26.10 26.25 -25.03
C LEU A 443 -25.76 27.40 -24.07
N TRP A 444 -24.72 28.15 -24.38
CA TRP A 444 -24.32 29.32 -23.59
C TRP A 444 -25.44 30.38 -23.57
N ALA A 445 -26.00 30.73 -24.74
CA ALA A 445 -27.02 31.76 -24.83
C ALA A 445 -28.32 31.37 -24.09
N TYR A 446 -28.79 30.13 -24.20
CA TYR A 446 -29.93 29.61 -23.40
C TYR A 446 -29.64 29.61 -21.90
N ARG A 447 -28.41 29.25 -21.47
CA ARG A 447 -28.02 29.28 -20.05
C ARG A 447 -27.98 30.74 -19.50
N GLU A 448 -27.49 31.71 -20.30
CA GLU A 448 -27.52 33.11 -19.90
C GLU A 448 -28.96 33.66 -19.78
N ALA A 449 -29.86 33.26 -20.68
CA ALA A 449 -31.27 33.59 -20.58
C ALA A 449 -31.91 33.04 -19.28
N LEU A 450 -31.58 31.79 -18.89
CA LEU A 450 -32.05 31.18 -17.65
C LEU A 450 -31.45 31.77 -16.38
N LYS A 451 -30.29 32.46 -16.45
CA LYS A 451 -29.76 33.21 -15.30
C LYS A 451 -30.61 34.43 -15.00
N ILE A 452 -31.22 35.04 -16.03
CA ILE A 452 -32.05 36.24 -15.91
C ILE A 452 -33.49 35.82 -15.59
N ASP A 453 -34.01 34.83 -16.31
CA ASP A 453 -35.35 34.26 -16.15
C ASP A 453 -35.26 32.74 -15.91
N PRO A 454 -35.14 32.28 -14.66
CA PRO A 454 -34.98 30.85 -14.33
C PRO A 454 -36.13 29.95 -14.76
N TYR A 455 -37.31 30.53 -15.03
CA TYR A 455 -38.49 29.80 -15.44
C TYR A 455 -38.83 29.92 -16.92
N ASN A 456 -37.87 30.41 -17.73
CA ASN A 456 -38.10 30.58 -19.16
C ASN A 456 -38.23 29.26 -19.90
N GLU A 457 -39.42 28.88 -20.23
CA GLU A 457 -39.74 27.59 -20.89
C GLU A 457 -39.07 27.45 -22.25
N LYS A 458 -38.89 28.56 -23.01
CA LYS A 458 -38.22 28.55 -24.31
C LYS A 458 -36.76 28.22 -24.19
N ALA A 459 -36.05 28.80 -23.22
CA ALA A 459 -34.65 28.50 -22.95
C ALA A 459 -34.45 27.06 -22.46
N ALA A 460 -35.27 26.60 -21.51
CA ALA A 460 -35.23 25.22 -21.03
C ALA A 460 -35.48 24.18 -22.13
N SER A 461 -36.48 24.42 -22.97
CA SER A 461 -36.79 23.57 -24.12
C SER A 461 -35.65 23.61 -25.16
N GLY A 462 -35.00 24.77 -25.37
CA GLY A 462 -33.86 24.93 -26.25
C GLY A 462 -32.65 24.06 -25.84
N ILE A 463 -32.35 24.02 -24.53
CA ILE A 463 -31.27 23.15 -24.01
C ILE A 463 -31.61 21.65 -24.26
N GLN A 464 -32.86 21.27 -24.10
CA GLN A 464 -33.29 19.89 -24.39
C GLN A 464 -33.18 19.58 -25.90
N LYS A 465 -33.50 20.52 -26.77
CA LYS A 465 -33.32 20.37 -28.24
C LYS A 465 -31.84 20.14 -28.61
N ILE A 466 -30.91 20.85 -27.96
CA ILE A 466 -29.47 20.66 -28.16
C ILE A 466 -29.07 19.23 -27.80
N ALA A 467 -29.48 18.72 -26.64
CA ALA A 467 -29.16 17.36 -26.22
C ALA A 467 -29.74 16.30 -27.18
N ASN A 468 -30.96 16.50 -27.66
CA ASN A 468 -31.59 15.60 -28.67
C ASN A 468 -30.85 15.63 -30.01
N ALA A 469 -30.42 16.81 -30.48
CA ALA A 469 -29.66 16.93 -31.71
C ALA A 469 -28.30 16.22 -31.62
N LEU A 470 -27.60 16.39 -30.50
CA LEU A 470 -26.32 15.72 -30.23
C LEU A 470 -26.50 14.21 -30.03
N GLU A 471 -27.60 13.74 -29.46
CA GLU A 471 -27.94 12.32 -29.44
C GLU A 471 -28.04 11.74 -30.84
N LEU A 472 -28.75 12.40 -31.75
CA LEU A 472 -28.92 11.95 -33.13
C LEU A 472 -27.58 11.87 -33.86
N GLU A 473 -26.73 12.90 -33.70
CA GLU A 473 -25.39 12.94 -34.29
C GLU A 473 -24.49 11.86 -33.69
N ALA A 474 -24.55 11.63 -32.38
CA ALA A 474 -23.79 10.60 -31.69
C ALA A 474 -24.17 9.17 -32.16
N TRP A 475 -25.46 8.88 -32.34
CA TRP A 475 -25.91 7.61 -32.92
C TRP A 475 -25.43 7.43 -34.34
N LYS A 476 -25.53 8.46 -35.20
CA LYS A 476 -25.04 8.42 -36.56
C LYS A 476 -23.53 8.12 -36.64
N ALA A 477 -22.73 8.76 -35.81
CA ALA A 477 -21.29 8.49 -35.70
C ALA A 477 -21.01 7.05 -35.22
N PHE A 478 -21.83 6.55 -34.27
CA PHE A 478 -21.71 5.18 -33.76
C PHE A 478 -21.99 4.14 -34.84
N GLU A 479 -23.07 4.33 -35.63
CA GLU A 479 -23.46 3.44 -36.72
C GLU A 479 -22.42 3.44 -37.87
N GLN A 480 -21.71 4.55 -38.06
CA GLN A 480 -20.60 4.67 -39.03
C GLN A 480 -19.27 4.09 -38.48
N GLY A 481 -19.26 3.53 -37.29
CA GLY A 481 -18.06 2.95 -36.65
C GLY A 481 -17.10 3.97 -36.05
N ASN A 482 -17.43 5.26 -36.08
CA ASN A 482 -16.61 6.32 -35.48
C ASN A 482 -16.91 6.49 -33.99
N ARG A 483 -16.35 5.56 -33.17
CA ARG A 483 -16.58 5.54 -31.71
C ARG A 483 -16.08 6.79 -31.01
N VAL A 484 -14.97 7.38 -31.48
CA VAL A 484 -14.36 8.56 -30.86
C VAL A 484 -15.25 9.79 -31.02
N ASP A 485 -15.75 10.05 -32.23
CA ASP A 485 -16.64 11.16 -32.51
C ASP A 485 -17.99 10.96 -31.82
N SER A 486 -18.53 9.72 -31.83
CA SER A 486 -19.73 9.37 -31.10
C SER A 486 -19.59 9.68 -29.61
N LEU A 487 -18.50 9.26 -28.95
CA LEU A 487 -18.26 9.55 -27.55
C LEU A 487 -18.14 11.04 -27.26
N LYS A 488 -17.49 11.79 -28.13
CA LYS A 488 -17.38 13.26 -28.03
C LYS A 488 -18.76 13.90 -28.03
N LYS A 489 -19.64 13.56 -28.99
CA LYS A 489 -21.01 14.06 -29.08
C LYS A 489 -21.86 13.67 -27.87
N VAL A 490 -21.69 12.47 -27.34
CA VAL A 490 -22.36 12.03 -26.11
C VAL A 490 -21.95 12.92 -24.92
N LEU A 491 -20.68 13.21 -24.77
CA LEU A 491 -20.19 14.04 -23.66
C LEU A 491 -20.69 15.48 -23.78
N GLU A 492 -20.68 16.06 -24.98
CA GLU A 492 -21.22 17.38 -25.26
C GLU A 492 -22.73 17.45 -24.95
N GLY A 493 -23.49 16.42 -25.32
CA GLY A 493 -24.93 16.37 -25.03
C GLY A 493 -25.26 16.19 -23.54
N LEU A 494 -24.44 15.42 -22.82
CA LEU A 494 -24.55 15.26 -21.38
C LEU A 494 -24.12 16.50 -20.60
N GLU A 495 -23.26 17.34 -21.19
CA GLU A 495 -22.98 18.68 -20.64
C GLU A 495 -24.22 19.57 -20.71
N ALA A 496 -24.99 19.50 -21.79
CA ALA A 496 -26.24 20.24 -21.91
C ALA A 496 -27.30 19.69 -20.94
N VAL A 497 -27.55 18.40 -20.94
CA VAL A 497 -28.54 17.69 -20.12
C VAL A 497 -27.92 16.43 -19.48
N PRO A 498 -27.43 16.51 -18.21
CA PRO A 498 -26.71 15.43 -17.55
C PRO A 498 -27.49 14.10 -17.43
N ASN A 499 -28.81 14.15 -17.35
CA ASN A 499 -29.68 12.96 -17.16
C ASN A 499 -30.43 12.59 -18.44
N HIS A 500 -29.88 12.86 -19.62
CA HIS A 500 -30.52 12.53 -20.88
C HIS A 500 -30.45 11.02 -21.17
N ASP A 501 -31.59 10.34 -21.12
CA ASP A 501 -31.68 8.87 -21.16
C ASP A 501 -31.02 8.24 -22.40
N GLY A 502 -31.22 8.83 -23.59
CA GLY A 502 -30.69 8.30 -24.84
C GLY A 502 -29.15 8.37 -24.89
N LEU A 503 -28.59 9.52 -24.48
CA LEU A 503 -27.14 9.72 -24.41
C LEU A 503 -26.47 8.82 -23.37
N LEU A 504 -27.10 8.62 -22.20
CA LEU A 504 -26.60 7.71 -21.16
C LEU A 504 -26.59 6.25 -21.66
N LYS A 505 -27.64 5.82 -22.38
CA LYS A 505 -27.70 4.49 -23.02
C LYS A 505 -26.60 4.29 -24.05
N LEU A 506 -26.35 5.29 -24.91
CA LEU A 506 -25.28 5.23 -25.90
C LEU A 506 -23.90 5.23 -25.27
N LYS A 507 -23.69 6.05 -24.22
CA LYS A 507 -22.46 6.04 -23.42
C LYS A 507 -22.14 4.64 -22.90
N GLY A 508 -23.12 3.96 -22.30
CA GLY A 508 -22.93 2.59 -21.80
C GLY A 508 -22.64 1.54 -22.89
N LYS A 509 -23.00 1.81 -24.18
CA LYS A 509 -22.61 0.96 -25.31
C LYS A 509 -21.20 1.26 -25.83
N LEU A 510 -20.74 2.49 -25.70
CA LEU A 510 -19.40 2.91 -26.13
C LEU A 510 -18.29 2.50 -25.15
N GLU A 511 -18.63 2.33 -23.87
CA GLU A 511 -17.71 1.92 -22.79
C GLU A 511 -17.55 0.38 -22.68
N ARG A 512 -18.35 -0.39 -23.43
CA ARG A 512 -18.22 -1.85 -23.59
C ARG A 512 -17.42 -2.17 -24.87
#